data_c86684670607536a32cd64eeb6087595
#
_entry.id   c86684670607536a32cd64eeb6087595
#
_cell.length_a   1.000
_cell.length_b   1.000
_cell.length_c   1.000
_cell.angle_alpha   90.00
_cell.angle_beta   90.00
_cell.angle_gamma   90.00
#
_symmetry.space_group_name_H-M   'P 1'
#
loop_
_entity.id
_entity.type
_entity.pdbx_description
1 polymer ?
#
loop_
_entity_poly.entity_id
_entity_poly.type
_entity_poly.pdbx_seq_one_letter_code
_entity_poly.pdbx_strand_id
1 'polypeptide(L)'
;LKRQEDRLRYLAYYDPLTSLPNRRSFNEQLNRILKRCRRHKTSAALLFIDLDHFKRINDSIGHGRGDRLLVEIAKRLTVELREDDAINYYSDKSAEEETVDSTTEIARLGGDEFTVVLSDISDVMQVERVAKRILNTLSEPIALQSHNPVVTPSVGIAIFPQDGEDPDTLVRNADTAMYAAKAQGRACYRFYDE
;
A
#
# COMPACT_ATOMS: atom_id res chain seq x y z
N LEU A 1 -6.85 -29.75 -16.24
CA LEU A 1 -6.60 -29.87 -14.79
C LEU A 1 -5.56 -28.84 -14.35
N LYS A 2 -4.32 -28.84 -14.85
CA LYS A 2 -3.23 -27.92 -14.42
C LYS A 2 -3.61 -26.43 -14.53
N ARG A 3 -4.24 -26.00 -15.64
CA ARG A 3 -4.71 -24.60 -15.81
C ARG A 3 -5.80 -24.16 -14.82
N GLN A 4 -6.64 -25.09 -14.36
CA GLN A 4 -7.67 -24.80 -13.35
C GLN A 4 -7.07 -24.68 -11.96
N GLU A 5 -6.10 -25.53 -11.62
CA GLU A 5 -5.35 -25.46 -10.36
C GLU A 5 -4.53 -24.17 -10.27
N ASP A 6 -3.83 -23.79 -11.35
CA ASP A 6 -3.08 -22.52 -11.43
C ASP A 6 -4.00 -21.31 -11.26
N ARG A 7 -5.19 -21.34 -11.87
CA ARG A 7 -6.20 -20.27 -11.72
C ARG A 7 -6.75 -20.20 -10.30
N LEU A 8 -7.06 -21.32 -9.68
CA LEU A 8 -7.54 -21.37 -8.30
C LEU A 8 -6.47 -20.87 -7.34
N ARG A 9 -5.20 -21.26 -7.55
CA ARG A 9 -4.07 -20.77 -6.78
C ARG A 9 -3.89 -19.28 -6.94
N TYR A 10 -3.98 -18.75 -8.16
CA TYR A 10 -3.92 -17.31 -8.40
C TYR A 10 -5.02 -16.56 -7.65
N LEU A 11 -6.27 -16.97 -7.76
CA LEU A 11 -7.41 -16.34 -7.08
C LEU A 11 -7.33 -16.45 -5.55
N ALA A 12 -6.62 -17.45 -5.02
CA ALA A 12 -6.42 -17.58 -3.59
C ALA A 12 -5.47 -16.50 -3.01
N TYR A 13 -4.57 -15.94 -3.82
CA TYR A 13 -3.51 -15.03 -3.36
C TYR A 13 -3.52 -13.64 -4.01
N TYR A 14 -4.22 -13.46 -5.13
CA TYR A 14 -4.24 -12.22 -5.88
C TYR A 14 -5.66 -11.68 -6.09
N ASP A 15 -5.76 -10.35 -6.15
CA ASP A 15 -6.99 -9.67 -6.53
C ASP A 15 -7.20 -9.81 -8.06
N PRO A 16 -8.34 -10.35 -8.52
CA PRO A 16 -8.55 -10.62 -9.94
C PRO A 16 -8.66 -9.36 -10.81
N LEU A 17 -9.01 -8.23 -10.21
CA LEU A 17 -9.14 -6.96 -10.94
C LEU A 17 -7.79 -6.28 -11.17
N THR A 18 -6.99 -6.14 -10.13
CA THR A 18 -5.74 -5.36 -10.14
C THR A 18 -4.49 -6.21 -10.28
N SER A 19 -4.61 -7.52 -10.08
CA SER A 19 -3.47 -8.47 -10.02
C SER A 19 -2.50 -8.21 -8.86
N LEU A 20 -2.85 -7.33 -7.93
CA LEU A 20 -2.09 -7.17 -6.70
C LEU A 20 -2.36 -8.32 -5.73
N PRO A 21 -1.47 -8.61 -4.80
CA PRO A 21 -1.75 -9.47 -3.65
C PRO A 21 -3.08 -9.09 -2.99
N ASN A 22 -3.89 -10.10 -2.65
CA ASN A 22 -5.16 -9.91 -1.98
C ASN A 22 -4.97 -9.84 -0.44
N ARG A 23 -6.06 -9.68 0.31
CA ARG A 23 -6.06 -9.62 1.80
C ARG A 23 -5.37 -10.83 2.44
N ARG A 24 -5.56 -12.02 1.91
CA ARG A 24 -4.92 -13.23 2.43
C ARG A 24 -3.40 -13.17 2.26
N SER A 25 -2.95 -12.88 1.05
CA SER A 25 -1.53 -12.73 0.74
C SER A 25 -0.88 -11.62 1.59
N PHE A 26 -1.56 -10.48 1.73
CA PHE A 26 -1.13 -9.38 2.58
C PHE A 26 -0.90 -9.84 4.04
N ASN A 27 -1.85 -10.53 4.65
CA ASN A 27 -1.72 -10.99 6.03
C ASN A 27 -0.53 -11.96 6.22
N GLU A 28 -0.35 -12.87 5.27
CA GLU A 28 0.78 -13.82 5.30
C GLU A 28 2.13 -13.10 5.14
N GLN A 29 2.20 -12.11 4.24
CA GLN A 29 3.41 -11.30 3.99
C GLN A 29 3.72 -10.39 5.18
N LEU A 30 2.74 -9.65 5.70
CA LEU A 30 2.92 -8.79 6.87
C LEU A 30 3.47 -9.59 8.05
N ASN A 31 2.89 -10.74 8.34
CA ASN A 31 3.36 -11.60 9.44
C ASN A 31 4.84 -12.04 9.24
N ARG A 32 5.24 -12.36 7.99
CA ARG A 32 6.64 -12.70 7.68
C ARG A 32 7.58 -11.51 7.85
N ILE A 33 7.16 -10.33 7.38
CA ILE A 33 7.94 -9.08 7.50
C ILE A 33 8.15 -8.74 8.97
N LEU A 34 7.09 -8.72 9.79
CA LEU A 34 7.20 -8.37 11.21
C LEU A 34 8.09 -9.36 11.99
N LYS A 35 8.00 -10.66 11.67
CA LYS A 35 8.91 -11.68 12.26
C LYS A 35 10.37 -11.42 11.87
N ARG A 36 10.63 -11.03 10.63
CA ARG A 36 11.97 -10.68 10.15
C ARG A 36 12.49 -9.43 10.86
N CYS A 37 11.71 -8.34 10.87
CA CYS A 37 12.08 -7.10 11.53
C CYS A 37 12.35 -7.30 13.02
N ARG A 38 11.53 -8.11 13.72
CA ARG A 38 11.78 -8.45 15.14
C ARG A 38 13.11 -9.17 15.32
N ARG A 39 13.44 -10.13 14.47
CA ARG A 39 14.71 -10.89 14.53
C ARG A 39 15.92 -10.00 14.29
N HIS A 40 15.83 -9.08 13.33
CA HIS A 40 16.91 -8.18 12.96
C HIS A 40 16.92 -6.85 13.76
N LYS A 41 15.93 -6.64 14.64
CA LYS A 41 15.74 -5.40 15.41
C LYS A 41 15.59 -4.17 14.51
N THR A 42 14.95 -4.33 13.38
CA THR A 42 14.59 -3.27 12.44
C THR A 42 13.13 -2.86 12.59
N SER A 43 12.75 -1.75 11.97
CA SER A 43 11.37 -1.25 11.97
C SER A 43 10.71 -1.48 10.62
N ALA A 44 9.39 -1.49 10.61
CA ALA A 44 8.57 -1.52 9.41
C ALA A 44 7.45 -0.49 9.51
N ALA A 45 6.94 -0.02 8.37
CA ALA A 45 5.77 0.85 8.32
C ALA A 45 4.66 0.20 7.51
N LEU A 46 3.45 0.26 8.03
CA LEU A 46 2.23 -0.08 7.30
C LEU A 46 1.49 1.21 6.95
N LEU A 47 1.27 1.43 5.65
CA LEU A 47 0.43 2.49 5.12
C LEU A 47 -0.90 1.88 4.69
N PHE A 48 -2.00 2.30 5.30
CA PHE A 48 -3.35 1.90 4.94
C PHE A 48 -3.97 3.03 4.11
N ILE A 49 -4.39 2.72 2.89
CA ILE A 49 -4.82 3.69 1.87
C ILE A 49 -6.27 3.44 1.51
N ASP A 50 -7.08 4.46 1.53
CA ASP A 50 -8.48 4.43 1.09
C ASP A 50 -8.73 5.61 0.12
N LEU A 51 -9.39 5.32 -1.00
CA LEU A 51 -9.68 6.31 -2.03
C LEU A 51 -10.90 7.16 -1.65
N ASP A 52 -10.68 8.45 -1.50
CA ASP A 52 -11.71 9.39 -1.07
C ASP A 52 -12.89 9.45 -2.04
N HIS A 53 -14.08 9.30 -1.50
CA HIS A 53 -15.33 9.38 -2.26
C HIS A 53 -15.43 8.42 -3.46
N PHE A 54 -14.67 7.31 -3.46
CA PHE A 54 -14.64 6.36 -4.56
C PHE A 54 -16.03 5.85 -4.94
N LYS A 55 -16.88 5.54 -3.95
CA LYS A 55 -18.26 5.12 -4.20
C LYS A 55 -19.03 6.16 -5.03
N ARG A 56 -18.93 7.44 -4.66
CA ARG A 56 -19.60 8.54 -5.39
C ARG A 56 -19.07 8.69 -6.81
N ILE A 57 -17.76 8.54 -6.99
CA ILE A 57 -17.12 8.56 -8.31
C ILE A 57 -17.65 7.38 -9.14
N ASN A 58 -17.64 6.18 -8.57
CA ASN A 58 -18.10 4.95 -9.19
C ASN A 58 -19.59 5.03 -9.62
N ASP A 59 -20.45 5.59 -8.75
CA ASP A 59 -21.86 5.82 -9.05
C ASP A 59 -22.04 6.85 -10.19
N SER A 60 -21.15 7.83 -10.32
CA SER A 60 -21.18 8.87 -11.35
C SER A 60 -20.69 8.37 -12.72
N ILE A 61 -19.57 7.63 -12.75
CA ILE A 61 -18.91 7.21 -14.01
C ILE A 61 -19.27 5.79 -14.44
N GLY A 62 -19.94 5.03 -13.59
CA GLY A 62 -20.33 3.63 -13.78
C GLY A 62 -19.25 2.64 -13.33
N HIS A 63 -19.70 1.44 -12.93
CA HIS A 63 -18.83 0.40 -12.35
C HIS A 63 -17.65 -0.02 -13.24
N GLY A 64 -17.88 -0.15 -14.54
CA GLY A 64 -16.81 -0.54 -15.48
C GLY A 64 -15.66 0.47 -15.57
N ARG A 65 -15.96 1.76 -15.42
CA ARG A 65 -14.93 2.82 -15.37
C ARG A 65 -14.31 2.91 -13.99
N GLY A 66 -15.08 2.66 -12.91
CA GLY A 66 -14.56 2.52 -11.56
C GLY A 66 -13.55 1.38 -11.45
N ASP A 67 -13.79 0.26 -12.07
CA ASP A 67 -12.85 -0.86 -12.16
C ASP A 67 -11.54 -0.46 -12.88
N ARG A 68 -11.65 0.26 -14.01
CA ARG A 68 -10.46 0.81 -14.70
C ARG A 68 -9.70 1.82 -13.85
N LEU A 69 -10.40 2.63 -13.07
CA LEU A 69 -9.80 3.55 -12.12
C LEU A 69 -8.96 2.79 -11.08
N LEU A 70 -9.49 1.73 -10.49
CA LEU A 70 -8.77 0.87 -9.53
C LEU A 70 -7.54 0.20 -10.15
N VAL A 71 -7.65 -0.28 -11.39
CA VAL A 71 -6.51 -0.85 -12.13
C VAL A 71 -5.41 0.19 -12.35
N GLU A 72 -5.78 1.41 -12.71
CA GLU A 72 -4.81 2.49 -12.91
C GLU A 72 -4.14 2.93 -11.61
N ILE A 73 -4.89 3.03 -10.51
CA ILE A 73 -4.35 3.28 -9.16
C ILE A 73 -3.33 2.19 -8.78
N ALA A 74 -3.67 0.92 -8.98
CA ALA A 74 -2.76 -0.20 -8.71
C ALA A 74 -1.46 -0.10 -9.51
N LYS A 75 -1.53 0.28 -10.79
CA LYS A 75 -0.36 0.49 -11.65
C LYS A 75 0.50 1.64 -11.15
N ARG A 76 -0.09 2.79 -10.83
CA ARG A 76 0.61 3.96 -10.32
C ARG A 76 1.34 3.65 -9.03
N LEU A 77 0.67 2.99 -8.07
CA LEU A 77 1.32 2.54 -6.82
C LEU A 77 2.51 1.62 -7.11
N THR A 78 2.35 0.67 -8.04
CA THR A 78 3.41 -0.29 -8.35
C THR A 78 4.62 0.38 -9.01
N VAL A 79 4.41 1.31 -9.93
CA VAL A 79 5.50 2.04 -10.60
C VAL A 79 6.22 2.93 -9.61
N GLU A 80 5.47 3.73 -8.86
CA GLU A 80 6.00 4.69 -7.89
C GLU A 80 6.89 4.05 -6.82
N LEU A 81 6.47 2.90 -6.32
CA LEU A 81 7.19 2.23 -5.23
C LEU A 81 8.37 1.37 -5.71
N ARG A 82 8.36 0.87 -6.96
CA ARG A 82 9.50 0.16 -7.55
C ARG A 82 10.66 1.09 -7.93
N GLU A 83 10.38 2.33 -8.28
CA GLU A 83 11.42 3.33 -8.57
C GLU A 83 12.25 3.65 -7.33
N ASP A 84 11.64 3.64 -6.13
CA ASP A 84 12.36 3.84 -4.86
C ASP A 84 13.26 2.65 -4.50
N ASP A 85 12.81 1.43 -4.73
CA ASP A 85 13.64 0.24 -4.52
C ASP A 85 14.89 0.28 -5.41
N ALA A 86 14.79 0.80 -6.64
CA ALA A 86 15.92 0.97 -7.55
C ALA A 86 16.91 2.07 -7.07
N ILE A 87 16.42 3.17 -6.49
CA ILE A 87 17.25 4.28 -6.00
C ILE A 87 18.02 3.85 -4.73
N ASN A 88 17.38 3.12 -3.81
CA ASN A 88 18.03 2.59 -2.62
C ASN A 88 19.12 1.55 -2.98
N TYR A 89 18.90 0.76 -4.04
CA TYR A 89 19.89 -0.20 -4.53
C TYR A 89 21.17 0.44 -5.08
N TYR A 90 21.10 1.67 -5.60
CA TYR A 90 22.26 2.39 -6.12
C TYR A 90 23.02 3.23 -5.08
N SER A 91 22.41 3.58 -3.97
CA SER A 91 23.04 4.44 -2.96
C SER A 91 23.88 3.71 -1.90
N ASP A 92 23.78 2.38 -1.78
CA ASP A 92 24.40 1.61 -0.70
C ASP A 92 25.34 0.48 -1.16
N LYS A 93 25.94 0.60 -2.37
CA LYS A 93 27.00 -0.33 -2.81
C LYS A 93 28.36 0.04 -2.27
N SER A 94 28.55 -0.10 -0.98
CA SER A 94 29.89 -0.30 -0.41
C SER A 94 29.79 -1.11 0.88
N ALA A 95 29.77 -2.42 0.76
CA ALA A 95 30.37 -3.41 1.64
C ALA A 95 29.72 -4.78 1.49
N GLU A 96 30.53 -5.79 1.50
CA GLU A 96 30.19 -7.21 1.58
C GLU A 96 29.49 -7.52 2.91
N GLU A 97 28.17 -7.37 2.95
CA GLU A 97 27.31 -7.93 3.98
C GLU A 97 25.98 -8.32 3.31
N GLU A 98 25.41 -9.48 3.71
CA GLU A 98 24.11 -9.96 3.25
C GLU A 98 23.11 -8.80 3.25
N THR A 99 22.81 -8.29 2.05
CA THR A 99 21.88 -7.18 1.85
C THR A 99 20.52 -7.62 2.37
N VAL A 100 20.11 -7.05 3.49
CA VAL A 100 18.73 -7.08 3.94
C VAL A 100 17.96 -6.29 2.88
N ASP A 101 17.38 -7.02 1.92
CA ASP A 101 16.52 -6.42 0.89
C ASP A 101 15.36 -5.71 1.58
N SER A 102 15.42 -4.38 1.60
CA SER A 102 14.26 -3.57 1.99
C SER A 102 13.17 -3.86 0.97
N THR A 103 12.14 -4.59 1.36
CA THR A 103 11.05 -4.97 0.46
C THR A 103 9.86 -4.05 0.67
N THR A 104 9.36 -3.53 -0.43
CA THR A 104 8.08 -2.82 -0.47
C THR A 104 7.00 -3.76 -0.98
N GLU A 105 5.99 -4.02 -0.17
CA GLU A 105 4.88 -4.89 -0.52
C GLU A 105 3.60 -4.09 -0.68
N ILE A 106 2.91 -4.28 -1.79
CA ILE A 106 1.65 -3.61 -2.13
C ILE A 106 0.55 -4.65 -2.21
N ALA A 107 -0.62 -4.36 -1.65
CA ALA A 107 -1.78 -5.22 -1.75
C ALA A 107 -3.07 -4.41 -1.91
N ARG A 108 -4.11 -5.05 -2.46
CA ARG A 108 -5.48 -4.55 -2.43
C ARG A 108 -6.32 -5.44 -1.53
N LEU A 109 -6.93 -4.82 -0.50
CA LEU A 109 -7.70 -5.59 0.49
C LEU A 109 -9.16 -5.82 0.06
N GLY A 110 -9.65 -5.04 -0.90
CA GLY A 110 -10.99 -5.08 -1.44
C GLY A 110 -11.53 -3.66 -1.65
N GLY A 111 -12.59 -3.50 -2.45
CA GLY A 111 -13.18 -2.18 -2.70
C GLY A 111 -12.15 -1.15 -3.17
N ASP A 112 -12.02 -0.08 -2.40
CA ASP A 112 -11.11 1.04 -2.59
C ASP A 112 -9.94 1.08 -1.59
N GLU A 113 -9.69 -0.03 -0.89
CA GLU A 113 -8.65 -0.17 0.13
C GLU A 113 -7.38 -0.81 -0.43
N PHE A 114 -6.25 -0.13 -0.27
CA PHE A 114 -4.91 -0.61 -0.60
C PHE A 114 -4.00 -0.54 0.62
N THR A 115 -2.96 -1.34 0.63
CA THR A 115 -1.92 -1.29 1.66
C THR A 115 -0.54 -1.28 1.04
N VAL A 116 0.38 -0.61 1.71
CA VAL A 116 1.81 -0.63 1.41
C VAL A 116 2.55 -0.95 2.70
N VAL A 117 3.45 -1.92 2.65
CA VAL A 117 4.35 -2.26 3.76
C VAL A 117 5.77 -1.92 3.34
N LEU A 118 6.44 -1.09 4.12
CA LEU A 118 7.85 -0.78 3.99
C LEU A 118 8.60 -1.52 5.10
N SER A 119 9.56 -2.35 4.74
CA SER A 119 10.38 -3.05 5.72
C SER A 119 11.74 -2.41 5.86
N ASP A 120 12.38 -2.69 7.01
CA ASP A 120 13.75 -2.25 7.29
C ASP A 120 13.94 -0.74 7.15
N ILE A 121 12.93 0.03 7.61
CA ILE A 121 12.99 1.49 7.60
C ILE A 121 14.03 1.99 8.62
N SER A 122 14.87 2.90 8.17
CA SER A 122 15.92 3.52 9.00
C SER A 122 15.46 4.82 9.67
N ASP A 123 14.48 5.50 9.09
CA ASP A 123 13.98 6.79 9.54
C ASP A 123 12.50 6.98 9.18
N VAL A 124 11.74 7.57 10.08
CA VAL A 124 10.34 7.97 9.87
C VAL A 124 10.18 8.94 8.69
N MET A 125 11.18 9.78 8.43
CA MET A 125 11.23 10.67 7.27
C MET A 125 11.16 9.92 5.92
N GLN A 126 11.69 8.70 5.87
CA GLN A 126 11.56 7.83 4.67
C GLN A 126 10.10 7.48 4.42
N VAL A 127 9.38 7.09 5.47
CA VAL A 127 7.95 6.75 5.38
C VAL A 127 7.11 7.97 4.97
N GLU A 128 7.42 9.13 5.52
CA GLU A 128 6.75 10.39 5.18
C GLU A 128 6.94 10.75 3.70
N ARG A 129 8.15 10.61 3.16
CA ARG A 129 8.43 10.82 1.73
C ARG A 129 7.60 9.90 0.85
N VAL A 130 7.51 8.61 1.19
CA VAL A 130 6.68 7.64 0.46
C VAL A 130 5.21 8.03 0.53
N ALA A 131 4.70 8.40 1.70
CA ALA A 131 3.31 8.83 1.86
C ALA A 131 2.98 10.07 1.01
N LYS A 132 3.85 11.08 1.00
CA LYS A 132 3.70 12.29 0.16
C LYS A 132 3.69 11.95 -1.33
N ARG A 133 4.56 11.04 -1.77
CA ARG A 133 4.60 10.59 -3.17
C ARG A 133 3.32 9.87 -3.56
N ILE A 134 2.84 8.95 -2.73
CA ILE A 134 1.56 8.27 -2.94
C ILE A 134 0.42 9.29 -3.07
N LEU A 135 0.33 10.27 -2.17
CA LEU A 135 -0.67 11.33 -2.24
C LEU A 135 -0.61 12.08 -3.57
N ASN A 136 0.57 12.52 -3.99
CA ASN A 136 0.75 13.28 -5.22
C ASN A 136 0.39 12.45 -6.46
N THR A 137 0.98 11.26 -6.59
CA THR A 137 0.80 10.39 -7.75
C THR A 137 -0.65 9.92 -7.92
N LEU A 138 -1.33 9.57 -6.83
CA LEU A 138 -2.72 9.12 -6.90
C LEU A 138 -3.71 10.28 -7.12
N SER A 139 -3.35 11.52 -6.74
CA SER A 139 -4.20 12.70 -6.94
C SER A 139 -4.12 13.29 -8.35
N GLU A 140 -3.24 12.78 -9.20
CA GLU A 140 -3.20 13.18 -10.61
C GLU A 140 -4.42 12.67 -11.38
N PRO A 141 -4.97 13.48 -12.31
CA PRO A 141 -6.10 13.04 -13.12
C PRO A 141 -5.83 11.70 -13.83
N ILE A 142 -6.83 10.85 -13.88
CA ILE A 142 -6.76 9.55 -14.56
C ILE A 142 -7.55 9.62 -15.84
N ALA A 143 -6.88 9.44 -16.99
CA ALA A 143 -7.52 9.47 -18.29
C ALA A 143 -8.36 8.20 -18.51
N LEU A 144 -9.68 8.33 -18.45
CA LEU A 144 -10.65 7.26 -18.70
C LEU A 144 -11.58 7.64 -19.87
N GLN A 145 -11.11 7.46 -21.08
CA GLN A 145 -11.85 7.80 -22.31
C GLN A 145 -12.30 9.28 -22.32
N SER A 146 -13.60 9.57 -22.16
CA SER A 146 -14.19 10.91 -22.15
C SER A 146 -14.20 11.59 -20.77
N HIS A 147 -13.64 10.95 -19.73
CA HIS A 147 -13.64 11.44 -18.35
C HIS A 147 -12.21 11.42 -17.79
N ASN A 148 -11.87 12.46 -17.05
CA ASN A 148 -10.60 12.53 -16.33
C ASN A 148 -10.88 12.70 -14.82
N PRO A 149 -11.38 11.64 -14.14
CA PRO A 149 -11.66 11.76 -12.72
C PRO A 149 -10.37 12.01 -11.93
N VAL A 150 -10.50 12.83 -10.90
CA VAL A 150 -9.49 13.00 -9.87
C VAL A 150 -10.00 12.27 -8.64
N VAL A 151 -9.20 11.37 -8.10
CA VAL A 151 -9.45 10.72 -6.83
C VAL A 151 -8.28 11.00 -5.90
N THR A 152 -8.55 11.37 -4.66
CA THR A 152 -7.51 11.58 -3.67
C THR A 152 -7.47 10.39 -2.70
N PRO A 153 -6.31 9.99 -2.18
CA PRO A 153 -6.23 9.01 -1.12
C PRO A 153 -6.20 9.66 0.26
N SER A 154 -6.76 8.98 1.26
CA SER A 154 -6.47 9.20 2.67
C SER A 154 -5.58 8.06 3.17
N VAL A 155 -4.49 8.37 3.85
CA VAL A 155 -3.48 7.40 4.24
C VAL A 155 -3.27 7.40 5.74
N GLY A 156 -3.39 6.24 6.36
CA GLY A 156 -3.03 6.02 7.77
C GLY A 156 -1.73 5.23 7.87
N ILE A 157 -0.87 5.60 8.77
CA ILE A 157 0.47 5.03 8.92
C ILE A 157 0.65 4.53 10.35
N ALA A 158 1.10 3.28 10.49
CA ALA A 158 1.52 2.71 11.76
C ALA A 158 2.92 2.09 11.63
N ILE A 159 3.75 2.30 12.64
CA ILE A 159 5.15 1.88 12.69
C ILE A 159 5.32 0.68 13.61
N PHE A 160 5.89 -0.41 13.10
CA PHE A 160 6.31 -1.55 13.90
C PHE A 160 7.72 -1.30 14.49
N PRO A 161 7.98 -1.61 15.74
CA PRO A 161 7.09 -2.18 16.75
C PRO A 161 6.30 -1.13 17.57
N GLN A 162 6.55 0.15 17.38
CA GLN A 162 6.06 1.25 18.22
C GLN A 162 4.52 1.30 18.27
N ASP A 163 3.85 1.17 17.13
CA ASP A 163 2.40 1.31 16.98
C ASP A 163 1.69 -0.06 16.92
N GLY A 164 2.39 -1.14 17.21
CA GLY A 164 1.85 -2.49 17.26
C GLY A 164 2.92 -3.55 17.05
N GLU A 165 2.91 -4.57 17.88
CA GLU A 165 3.88 -5.68 17.83
C GLU A 165 3.38 -6.88 17.03
N ASP A 166 2.10 -6.95 16.72
CA ASP A 166 1.46 -8.02 15.94
C ASP A 166 0.71 -7.43 14.72
N PRO A 167 0.46 -8.26 13.68
CA PRO A 167 -0.20 -7.80 12.46
C PRO A 167 -1.56 -7.16 12.71
N ASP A 168 -2.41 -7.75 13.55
CA ASP A 168 -3.77 -7.28 13.76
C ASP A 168 -3.80 -5.91 14.44
N THR A 169 -2.95 -5.72 15.45
CA THR A 169 -2.80 -4.42 16.14
C THR A 169 -2.25 -3.36 15.19
N LEU A 170 -1.23 -3.69 14.39
CA LEU A 170 -0.64 -2.75 13.45
C LEU A 170 -1.65 -2.31 12.37
N VAL A 171 -2.41 -3.26 11.80
CA VAL A 171 -3.47 -2.97 10.81
C VAL A 171 -4.56 -2.10 11.41
N ARG A 172 -5.05 -2.43 12.61
CA ARG A 172 -6.07 -1.64 13.29
C ARG A 172 -5.61 -0.21 13.54
N ASN A 173 -4.37 -0.02 13.95
CA ASN A 173 -3.82 1.31 14.27
C ASN A 173 -3.56 2.12 13.00
N ALA A 174 -3.10 1.49 11.91
CA ALA A 174 -3.00 2.15 10.59
C ALA A 174 -4.39 2.56 10.05
N ASP A 175 -5.41 1.70 10.19
CA ASP A 175 -6.79 2.01 9.81
C ASP A 175 -7.36 3.17 10.66
N THR A 176 -7.12 3.18 11.97
CA THR A 176 -7.49 4.29 12.86
C THR A 176 -6.87 5.62 12.40
N ALA A 177 -5.58 5.61 12.05
CA ALA A 177 -4.89 6.78 11.53
C ALA A 177 -5.48 7.24 10.17
N MET A 178 -5.86 6.31 9.30
CA MET A 178 -6.53 6.62 8.03
C MET A 178 -7.90 7.29 8.26
N TYR A 179 -8.68 6.82 9.22
CA TYR A 179 -9.92 7.50 9.61
C TYR A 179 -9.66 8.91 10.15
N ALA A 180 -8.59 9.12 10.92
CA ALA A 180 -8.20 10.47 11.37
C ALA A 180 -7.84 11.37 10.17
N ALA A 181 -7.15 10.85 9.16
CA ALA A 181 -6.89 11.57 7.92
C ALA A 181 -8.18 11.99 7.21
N LYS A 182 -9.16 11.09 7.11
CA LYS A 182 -10.49 11.40 6.54
C LYS A 182 -11.23 12.47 7.34
N ALA A 183 -11.19 12.42 8.66
CA ALA A 183 -11.83 13.41 9.55
C ALA A 183 -11.21 14.81 9.43
N GLN A 184 -9.93 14.90 9.08
CA GLN A 184 -9.22 16.17 8.91
C GLN A 184 -9.38 16.83 7.53
N GLY A 185 -10.23 16.29 6.68
CA GLY A 185 -10.52 16.88 5.39
C GLY A 185 -10.08 16.02 4.20
N ARG A 186 -9.59 14.81 4.44
CA ARG A 186 -9.12 13.87 3.39
C ARG A 186 -7.87 14.33 2.65
N ALA A 187 -7.48 13.63 1.59
CA ALA A 187 -6.32 13.97 0.75
C ALA A 187 -5.03 14.24 1.55
N CYS A 188 -4.82 13.47 2.61
CA CYS A 188 -3.68 13.63 3.50
C CYS A 188 -3.26 12.29 4.10
N TYR A 189 -2.11 12.27 4.77
CA TYR A 189 -1.67 11.13 5.58
C TYR A 189 -1.65 11.51 7.06
N ARG A 190 -1.79 10.49 7.91
CA ARG A 190 -1.63 10.59 9.36
C ARG A 190 -0.84 9.41 9.88
N PHE A 191 0.11 9.70 10.75
CA PHE A 191 0.67 8.68 11.63
C PHE A 191 -0.31 8.36 12.74
N TYR A 192 -0.31 7.10 13.17
CA TYR A 192 -1.05 6.69 14.35
C TYR A 192 -0.54 7.48 15.57
N ASP A 193 -1.47 7.95 16.36
CA ASP A 193 -1.24 8.66 17.62
C ASP A 193 -2.30 8.18 18.61
N GLU A 194 -1.88 7.76 19.81
CA GLU A 194 -2.77 7.23 20.87
C GLU A 194 -3.76 8.26 21.43
#